data_ef69ad531fff2b5fb6e91fa54dca8100
#
_entry.id   ef69ad531fff2b5fb6e91fa54dca8100
#
_cell.length_a   1.000
_cell.length_b   1.000
_cell.length_c   1.000
_cell.angle_alpha   90.00
_cell.angle_beta   90.00
_cell.angle_gamma   90.00
#
_symmetry.space_group_name_H-M   'P 1'
#
loop_
_entity.id
_entity.type
_entity.pdbx_description
1 polymer ?
#
loop_
_entity_poly.entity_id
_entity_poly.type
_entity_poly.pdbx_seq_one_letter_code
_entity_poly.pdbx_strand_id
1 'polypeptide(L)'
;MKQLTTYLPLLFLLLLGACKNAKTGSAAQLSDDALMDTVQRRTFNYFWEGAEPNSGLAPERIHMDGIYPEKDQNVITSGGSGFGIMAILSGIDRNYITREEGLARMEKIVSFLEKADRFHGAYPHWWYGDTGKVKPFGQKDNGGDLVETAFLIQGLLAVHQYYVNGSPQEQALAKRIDTLWRDVDWNFYRQGNQNVLYWHWSPEYGWAMDFPVHGYNECLIMYLLAAASPTHGVPASVYHEGWAQN
;
A
#
# COMPACT_ATOMS: atom_id res chain seq x y z
N MET A 1 29.59 76.90 -1.51
CA MET A 1 28.38 76.10 -1.32
C MET A 1 27.49 76.21 -2.58
N LYS A 2 27.88 75.63 -3.69
CA LYS A 2 27.06 75.50 -4.95
C LYS A 2 27.77 74.45 -5.82
N GLN A 3 27.48 73.16 -5.72
CA GLN A 3 27.78 72.12 -6.72
C GLN A 3 27.47 70.71 -6.20
N LEU A 4 26.37 70.50 -5.44
CA LEU A 4 26.02 69.13 -4.98
C LEU A 4 24.60 68.67 -5.34
N THR A 5 23.90 69.38 -6.24
CA THR A 5 22.49 69.08 -6.56
C THR A 5 22.22 68.55 -7.96
N THR A 6 23.27 68.31 -8.77
CA THR A 6 23.07 67.94 -10.19
C THR A 6 23.32 66.44 -10.49
N TYR A 7 23.82 65.65 -9.58
CA TYR A 7 24.14 64.23 -9.84
C TYR A 7 23.15 63.21 -9.25
N LEU A 8 22.21 63.67 -8.43
CA LEU A 8 21.25 62.75 -7.76
C LEU A 8 20.18 62.17 -8.72
N PRO A 9 19.65 62.87 -9.74
CA PRO A 9 18.68 62.31 -10.67
C PRO A 9 19.28 61.32 -11.68
N LEU A 10 20.57 61.38 -11.96
CA LEU A 10 21.23 60.49 -12.94
C LEU A 10 21.49 59.09 -12.34
N LEU A 11 21.72 59.01 -11.02
CA LEU A 11 21.94 57.76 -10.31
C LEU A 11 20.64 56.96 -10.13
N PHE A 12 19.49 57.65 -10.03
CA PHE A 12 18.17 57.01 -9.90
C PHE A 12 17.65 56.43 -11.22
N LEU A 13 18.06 56.94 -12.36
CA LEU A 13 17.72 56.42 -13.70
C LEU A 13 18.54 55.18 -14.08
N LEU A 14 19.71 54.97 -13.48
CA LEU A 14 20.52 53.77 -13.70
C LEU A 14 20.03 52.54 -12.88
N LEU A 15 19.30 52.76 -11.77
CA LEU A 15 18.72 51.68 -10.96
C LEU A 15 17.39 51.11 -11.53
N LEU A 16 16.72 51.83 -12.44
CA LEU A 16 15.50 51.35 -13.09
C LEU A 16 15.77 50.50 -14.36
N GLY A 17 17.01 50.44 -14.81
CA GLY A 17 17.41 49.64 -15.99
C GLY A 17 17.80 48.17 -15.67
N ALA A 18 17.98 47.80 -14.40
CA ALA A 18 18.48 46.48 -14.01
C ALA A 18 17.41 45.43 -13.82
N CYS A 19 16.11 45.74 -13.95
CA CYS A 19 15.00 44.81 -13.82
C CYS A 19 14.40 44.40 -15.16
N LYS A 20 15.20 44.19 -16.18
CA LYS A 20 14.73 43.55 -17.42
C LYS A 20 15.52 42.28 -17.69
N ASN A 21 14.78 41.20 -17.70
CA ASN A 21 15.15 39.82 -18.09
C ASN A 21 15.63 38.89 -16.99
N ALA A 22 14.88 38.77 -15.89
CA ALA A 22 14.67 37.43 -15.42
C ALA A 22 13.78 36.75 -16.50
N LYS A 23 14.40 36.04 -17.43
CA LYS A 23 13.69 35.03 -18.22
C LYS A 23 13.10 34.04 -17.14
N THR A 24 11.83 34.23 -16.81
CA THR A 24 11.05 33.13 -16.25
C THR A 24 11.13 32.05 -17.31
N GLY A 25 12.07 31.12 -17.14
CA GLY A 25 12.11 29.92 -17.96
C GLY A 25 10.73 29.31 -17.82
N SER A 26 9.93 29.40 -18.89
CA SER A 26 8.73 28.60 -19.00
C SER A 26 9.19 27.17 -18.75
N ALA A 27 8.77 26.59 -17.63
CA ALA A 27 8.96 25.16 -17.43
C ALA A 27 8.39 24.51 -18.69
N ALA A 28 9.23 23.77 -19.42
CA ALA A 28 8.80 23.12 -20.65
C ALA A 28 7.59 22.26 -20.26
N GLN A 29 6.42 22.59 -20.82
CA GLN A 29 5.21 21.84 -20.54
C GLN A 29 5.41 20.45 -21.13
N LEU A 30 5.38 19.44 -20.26
CA LEU A 30 5.44 18.04 -20.69
C LEU A 30 4.21 17.74 -21.56
N SER A 31 4.38 16.87 -22.57
CA SER A 31 3.22 16.27 -23.21
C SER A 31 2.45 15.42 -22.21
N ASP A 32 1.17 15.14 -22.47
CA ASP A 32 0.32 14.31 -21.60
C ASP A 32 0.96 12.93 -21.38
N ASP A 33 1.51 12.31 -22.42
CA ASP A 33 2.20 11.01 -22.31
C ASP A 33 3.43 11.09 -21.40
N ALA A 34 4.25 12.12 -21.56
CA ALA A 34 5.45 12.32 -20.72
C ALA A 34 5.09 12.65 -19.27
N LEU A 35 3.98 13.38 -19.07
CA LEU A 35 3.44 13.65 -17.73
C LEU A 35 2.95 12.36 -17.08
N MET A 36 2.16 11.55 -17.78
CA MET A 36 1.65 10.27 -17.29
C MET A 36 2.78 9.29 -16.95
N ASP A 37 3.79 9.18 -17.82
CA ASP A 37 4.96 8.33 -17.52
C ASP A 37 5.70 8.82 -16.27
N THR A 38 5.87 10.14 -16.12
CA THR A 38 6.47 10.72 -14.93
C THR A 38 5.68 10.40 -13.66
N VAL A 39 4.35 10.55 -13.69
CA VAL A 39 3.47 10.25 -12.55
C VAL A 39 3.56 8.76 -12.19
N GLN A 40 3.46 7.87 -13.17
CA GLN A 40 3.51 6.43 -12.94
C GLN A 40 4.85 6.00 -12.34
N ARG A 41 5.99 6.50 -12.89
CA ARG A 41 7.31 6.19 -12.36
C ARG A 41 7.49 6.69 -10.93
N ARG A 42 7.02 7.90 -10.60
CA ARG A 42 7.11 8.43 -9.23
C ARG A 42 6.22 7.69 -8.26
N THR A 43 5.02 7.28 -8.68
CA THR A 43 4.14 6.42 -7.89
C THR A 43 4.78 5.05 -7.64
N PHE A 44 5.38 4.45 -8.67
CA PHE A 44 6.14 3.20 -8.54
C PHE A 44 7.29 3.33 -7.53
N ASN A 45 8.04 4.44 -7.57
CA ASN A 45 9.20 4.65 -6.68
C ASN A 45 8.80 4.70 -5.20
N TYR A 46 7.58 5.16 -4.86
CA TYR A 46 7.08 5.08 -3.49
C TYR A 46 7.11 3.63 -2.96
N PHE A 47 6.67 2.68 -3.78
CA PHE A 47 6.63 1.27 -3.43
C PHE A 47 7.95 0.53 -3.65
N TRP A 48 8.83 1.03 -4.50
CA TRP A 48 10.09 0.37 -4.85
C TRP A 48 11.27 0.90 -4.02
N GLU A 49 11.55 2.20 -4.12
CA GLU A 49 12.64 2.85 -3.40
C GLU A 49 12.24 3.19 -1.96
N GLY A 50 10.99 3.58 -1.76
CA GLY A 50 10.42 3.93 -0.46
C GLY A 50 9.98 2.75 0.40
N ALA A 51 10.08 1.51 -0.10
CA ALA A 51 9.71 0.32 0.67
C ALA A 51 10.52 0.20 1.96
N GLU A 52 9.90 -0.32 3.01
CA GLU A 52 10.57 -0.62 4.26
C GLU A 52 11.66 -1.69 4.02
N PRO A 53 12.92 -1.45 4.47
CA PRO A 53 14.07 -2.22 3.98
C PRO A 53 14.11 -3.68 4.45
N ASN A 54 13.49 -4.06 5.57
CA ASN A 54 13.49 -5.45 6.05
C ASN A 54 12.39 -6.29 5.42
N SER A 55 11.17 -5.75 5.34
CA SER A 55 9.99 -6.43 4.81
C SER A 55 9.87 -6.33 3.29
N GLY A 56 10.30 -5.22 2.70
CA GLY A 56 10.04 -4.87 1.30
C GLY A 56 8.63 -4.37 1.02
N LEU A 57 7.80 -4.19 2.07
CA LEU A 57 6.42 -3.73 2.02
C LEU A 57 6.32 -2.19 2.05
N ALA A 58 5.14 -1.68 1.75
CA ALA A 58 4.89 -0.25 1.73
C ALA A 58 4.87 0.34 3.14
N PRO A 59 5.59 1.45 3.40
CA PRO A 59 5.44 2.18 4.64
C PRO A 59 4.02 2.74 4.74
N GLU A 60 3.55 2.93 5.96
CA GLU A 60 2.26 3.58 6.19
C GLU A 60 2.28 5.01 5.64
N ARG A 61 3.39 5.72 5.84
CA ARG A 61 3.65 7.05 5.28
C ARG A 61 5.14 7.33 5.15
N ILE A 62 5.46 8.36 4.38
CA ILE A 62 6.81 8.93 4.30
C ILE A 62 6.72 10.40 4.69
N HIS A 63 7.43 10.79 5.73
CA HIS A 63 7.58 12.19 6.11
C HIS A 63 8.64 12.84 5.22
N MET A 64 8.24 13.82 4.42
CA MET A 64 9.12 14.44 3.42
C MET A 64 10.26 15.27 4.02
N ASP A 65 10.14 15.69 5.28
CA ASP A 65 11.19 16.35 6.06
C ASP A 65 12.12 15.36 6.79
N GLY A 66 11.82 14.05 6.71
CA GLY A 66 12.57 12.99 7.38
C GLY A 66 12.39 12.96 8.91
N ILE A 67 11.44 13.71 9.45
CA ILE A 67 11.17 13.78 10.89
C ILE A 67 10.01 12.86 11.23
N TYR A 68 10.23 11.88 12.09
CA TYR A 68 9.25 10.90 12.56
C TYR A 68 9.01 11.07 14.06
N PRO A 69 8.11 11.97 14.48
CA PRO A 69 7.90 12.29 15.90
C PRO A 69 7.38 11.09 16.71
N GLU A 70 6.64 10.19 16.06
CA GLU A 70 6.07 8.98 16.68
C GLU A 70 6.97 7.74 16.52
N LYS A 71 8.18 7.92 15.98
CA LYS A 71 9.13 6.82 15.70
C LYS A 71 8.50 5.71 14.83
N ASP A 72 7.70 6.11 13.86
CA ASP A 72 6.90 5.25 12.98
C ASP A 72 7.53 5.02 11.60
N GLN A 73 8.80 5.37 11.41
CA GLN A 73 9.52 5.22 10.13
C GLN A 73 9.60 3.77 9.62
N ASN A 74 9.41 2.78 10.50
CA ASN A 74 9.40 1.36 10.17
C ASN A 74 8.00 0.74 10.19
N VAL A 75 6.95 1.57 10.32
CA VAL A 75 5.56 1.09 10.27
C VAL A 75 5.15 0.86 8.82
N ILE A 76 4.66 -0.34 8.55
CA ILE A 76 4.17 -0.76 7.24
C ILE A 76 2.68 -1.10 7.31
N THR A 77 2.00 -0.93 6.17
CA THR A 77 0.55 -1.18 6.04
C THR A 77 0.28 -2.43 5.21
N SER A 78 -0.73 -3.20 5.59
CA SER A 78 -1.09 -4.43 4.87
C SER A 78 -1.82 -4.14 3.56
N GLY A 79 -2.91 -3.41 3.57
CA GLY A 79 -3.67 -3.12 2.37
C GLY A 79 -2.92 -2.26 1.37
N GLY A 80 -2.25 -1.20 1.83
CA GLY A 80 -1.37 -0.38 0.99
C GLY A 80 -0.25 -1.19 0.34
N SER A 81 0.27 -2.21 1.04
CA SER A 81 1.25 -3.14 0.46
C SER A 81 0.65 -4.03 -0.62
N GLY A 82 -0.64 -4.39 -0.54
CA GLY A 82 -1.34 -5.10 -1.61
C GLY A 82 -1.34 -4.30 -2.92
N PHE A 83 -1.60 -3.00 -2.87
CA PHE A 83 -1.47 -2.10 -4.02
C PHE A 83 -0.01 -1.93 -4.45
N GLY A 84 0.94 -1.87 -3.51
CA GLY A 84 2.37 -1.82 -3.80
C GLY A 84 2.86 -3.04 -4.57
N ILE A 85 2.38 -4.22 -4.24
CA ILE A 85 2.64 -5.47 -4.97
C ILE A 85 2.18 -5.36 -6.42
N MET A 86 1.00 -4.80 -6.68
CA MET A 86 0.50 -4.54 -8.03
C MET A 86 1.36 -3.51 -8.78
N ALA A 87 1.85 -2.47 -8.07
CA ALA A 87 2.76 -1.50 -8.65
C ALA A 87 4.09 -2.13 -9.07
N ILE A 88 4.61 -3.12 -8.31
CA ILE A 88 5.84 -3.85 -8.67
C ILE A 88 5.62 -4.67 -9.96
N LEU A 89 4.50 -5.38 -10.11
CA LEU A 89 4.17 -6.09 -11.36
C LEU A 89 4.10 -5.11 -12.55
N SER A 90 3.45 -3.96 -12.37
CA SER A 90 3.41 -2.91 -13.39
C SER A 90 4.80 -2.36 -13.71
N GLY A 91 5.69 -2.27 -12.71
CA GLY A 91 7.08 -1.86 -12.88
C GLY A 91 7.89 -2.84 -13.74
N ILE A 92 7.65 -4.14 -13.61
CA ILE A 92 8.25 -5.16 -14.48
C ILE A 92 7.74 -4.99 -15.91
N ASP A 93 6.42 -4.89 -16.12
CA ASP A 93 5.80 -4.76 -17.44
C ASP A 93 6.27 -3.50 -18.17
N ARG A 94 6.47 -2.41 -17.45
CA ARG A 94 6.97 -1.14 -17.98
C ARG A 94 8.50 -1.05 -18.09
N ASN A 95 9.23 -2.10 -17.75
CA ASN A 95 10.70 -2.14 -17.72
C ASN A 95 11.31 -1.07 -16.80
N TYR A 96 10.65 -0.73 -15.69
CA TYR A 96 11.24 0.09 -14.63
C TYR A 96 12.24 -0.71 -13.81
N ILE A 97 11.97 -2.00 -13.66
CA ILE A 97 12.81 -3.02 -13.04
C ILE A 97 12.78 -4.29 -13.90
N THR A 98 13.77 -5.16 -13.72
CA THR A 98 13.78 -6.46 -14.37
C THR A 98 12.82 -7.45 -13.69
N ARG A 99 12.49 -8.54 -14.39
CA ARG A 99 11.67 -9.62 -13.84
C ARG A 99 12.35 -10.28 -12.64
N GLU A 100 13.66 -10.43 -12.68
CA GLU A 100 14.47 -11.01 -11.61
C GLU A 100 14.49 -10.12 -10.35
N GLU A 101 14.61 -8.79 -10.52
CA GLU A 101 14.52 -7.85 -9.42
C GLU A 101 13.13 -7.88 -8.76
N GLY A 102 12.09 -7.94 -9.57
CA GLY A 102 10.71 -8.09 -9.10
C GLY A 102 10.51 -9.39 -8.33
N LEU A 103 11.00 -10.53 -8.86
CA LEU A 103 10.94 -11.82 -8.19
C LEU A 103 11.65 -11.79 -6.83
N ALA A 104 12.86 -11.26 -6.78
CA ALA A 104 13.63 -11.14 -5.53
C ALA A 104 12.89 -10.29 -4.47
N ARG A 105 12.24 -9.20 -4.90
CA ARG A 105 11.43 -8.38 -4.00
C ARG A 105 10.21 -9.15 -3.49
N MET A 106 9.51 -9.90 -4.36
CA MET A 106 8.35 -10.71 -3.96
C MET A 106 8.73 -11.83 -3.01
N GLU A 107 9.87 -12.50 -3.22
CA GLU A 107 10.39 -13.51 -2.29
C GLU A 107 10.65 -12.93 -0.89
N LYS A 108 11.22 -11.72 -0.83
CA LYS A 108 11.43 -10.99 0.42
C LYS A 108 10.11 -10.71 1.13
N ILE A 109 9.13 -10.16 0.42
CA ILE A 109 7.79 -9.86 0.93
C ILE A 109 7.11 -11.12 1.48
N VAL A 110 7.06 -12.19 0.68
CA VAL A 110 6.43 -13.45 1.10
C VAL A 110 7.15 -14.05 2.31
N SER A 111 8.49 -14.01 2.35
CA SER A 111 9.27 -14.51 3.49
C SER A 111 9.04 -13.71 4.77
N PHE A 112 8.71 -12.42 4.68
CA PHE A 112 8.28 -11.62 5.80
C PHE A 112 6.86 -12.01 6.25
N LEU A 113 5.91 -12.10 5.32
CA LEU A 113 4.51 -12.40 5.60
C LEU A 113 4.30 -13.78 6.25
N GLU A 114 5.13 -14.76 5.91
CA GLU A 114 5.11 -16.10 6.53
C GLU A 114 5.46 -16.09 8.03
N LYS A 115 6.14 -15.06 8.50
CA LYS A 115 6.64 -14.94 9.89
C LYS A 115 5.94 -13.85 10.69
N ALA A 116 5.31 -12.90 10.00
CA ALA A 116 4.62 -11.78 10.62
C ALA A 116 3.39 -12.21 11.41
N ASP A 117 2.99 -11.41 12.39
CA ASP A 117 1.81 -11.67 13.19
C ASP A 117 0.57 -11.77 12.29
N ARG A 118 -0.23 -12.83 12.54
CA ARG A 118 -1.52 -13.11 11.89
C ARG A 118 -2.52 -13.58 12.95
N PHE A 119 -3.78 -13.30 12.70
CA PHE A 119 -4.89 -13.59 13.63
C PHE A 119 -5.99 -14.34 12.87
N HIS A 120 -6.11 -15.65 13.11
CA HIS A 120 -6.95 -16.52 12.29
C HIS A 120 -6.65 -16.38 10.78
N GLY A 121 -5.36 -16.26 10.45
CA GLY A 121 -4.89 -16.09 9.09
C GLY A 121 -4.98 -14.65 8.53
N ALA A 122 -5.79 -13.76 9.12
CA ALA A 122 -5.84 -12.38 8.73
C ALA A 122 -4.63 -11.59 9.29
N TYR A 123 -4.18 -10.65 8.50
CA TYR A 123 -3.09 -9.74 8.85
C TYR A 123 -3.62 -8.52 9.60
N PRO A 124 -2.81 -7.88 10.47
CA PRO A 124 -3.22 -6.63 11.11
C PRO A 124 -3.20 -5.46 10.12
N HIS A 125 -3.79 -4.34 10.51
CA HIS A 125 -3.74 -3.10 9.74
C HIS A 125 -2.28 -2.65 9.51
N TRP A 126 -1.48 -2.65 10.59
CA TRP A 126 -0.07 -2.26 10.58
C TRP A 126 0.82 -3.27 11.29
N TRP A 127 2.08 -3.34 10.82
CA TRP A 127 3.19 -4.02 11.51
C TRP A 127 4.35 -3.06 11.71
N TYR A 128 5.23 -3.44 12.62
CA TYR A 128 6.62 -2.99 12.58
C TYR A 128 7.38 -3.82 11.56
N GLY A 129 7.94 -3.18 10.52
CA GLY A 129 8.59 -3.86 9.39
C GLY A 129 9.89 -4.58 9.75
N ASP A 130 10.53 -4.19 10.84
CA ASP A 130 11.74 -4.84 11.37
C ASP A 130 11.45 -6.14 12.15
N THR A 131 10.29 -6.24 12.79
CA THR A 131 9.94 -7.36 13.67
C THR A 131 8.80 -8.23 13.16
N GLY A 132 7.95 -7.73 12.28
CA GLY A 132 6.71 -8.38 11.87
C GLY A 132 5.64 -8.42 12.96
N LYS A 133 5.85 -7.69 14.06
CA LYS A 133 4.88 -7.60 15.14
C LYS A 133 3.80 -6.58 14.84
N VAL A 134 2.57 -6.88 15.25
CA VAL A 134 1.45 -5.96 15.10
C VAL A 134 1.77 -4.61 15.74
N LYS A 135 1.54 -3.53 14.99
CA LYS A 135 1.50 -2.17 15.49
C LYS A 135 0.03 -1.79 15.59
N PRO A 136 -0.52 -1.59 16.81
CA PRO A 136 -1.93 -1.26 16.96
C PRO A 136 -2.31 0.01 16.18
N PHE A 137 -3.37 -0.07 15.40
CA PHE A 137 -3.99 1.10 14.77
C PHE A 137 -4.76 1.92 15.81
N GLY A 138 -5.41 1.22 16.75
CA GLY A 138 -6.11 1.77 17.89
C GLY A 138 -6.14 0.78 19.06
N GLN A 139 -6.65 1.20 20.22
CA GLN A 139 -6.66 0.36 21.42
C GLN A 139 -7.33 -1.01 21.20
N LYS A 140 -8.46 -1.03 20.48
CA LYS A 140 -9.19 -2.26 20.16
C LYS A 140 -8.84 -2.83 18.80
N ASP A 141 -8.04 -2.11 18.02
CA ASP A 141 -7.58 -2.46 16.68
C ASP A 141 -6.10 -2.84 16.74
N ASN A 142 -5.85 -4.00 17.34
CA ASN A 142 -4.53 -4.57 17.62
C ASN A 142 -4.44 -6.03 17.21
N GLY A 143 -5.28 -6.46 16.30
CA GLY A 143 -5.39 -7.84 15.84
C GLY A 143 -5.55 -7.96 14.34
N GLY A 144 -6.39 -8.90 13.89
CA GLY A 144 -6.62 -9.14 12.46
C GLY A 144 -7.59 -8.14 11.86
N ASP A 145 -7.18 -7.50 10.78
CA ASP A 145 -7.98 -6.64 9.93
C ASP A 145 -8.32 -7.37 8.63
N LEU A 146 -9.57 -7.77 8.46
CA LEU A 146 -9.98 -8.60 7.33
C LEU A 146 -10.04 -7.80 6.01
N VAL A 147 -10.35 -6.51 6.08
CA VAL A 147 -10.43 -5.62 4.91
C VAL A 147 -9.05 -5.36 4.34
N GLU A 148 -8.11 -4.96 5.19
CA GLU A 148 -6.72 -4.75 4.79
C GLU A 148 -6.07 -6.06 4.32
N THR A 149 -6.41 -7.19 4.97
CA THR A 149 -6.00 -8.52 4.53
C THR A 149 -6.51 -8.82 3.12
N ALA A 150 -7.75 -8.46 2.79
CA ALA A 150 -8.31 -8.70 1.47
C ALA A 150 -7.54 -7.94 0.38
N PHE A 151 -7.16 -6.69 0.60
CA PHE A 151 -6.32 -5.94 -0.33
C PHE A 151 -4.93 -6.56 -0.49
N LEU A 152 -4.31 -7.01 0.59
CA LEU A 152 -3.02 -7.69 0.53
C LEU A 152 -3.10 -9.00 -0.27
N ILE A 153 -4.08 -9.85 0.05
CA ILE A 153 -4.30 -11.14 -0.63
C ILE A 153 -4.63 -10.94 -2.10
N GLN A 154 -5.41 -9.92 -2.47
CA GLN A 154 -5.66 -9.57 -3.87
C GLN A 154 -4.36 -9.31 -4.63
N GLY A 155 -3.45 -8.52 -4.06
CA GLY A 155 -2.13 -8.27 -4.64
C GLY A 155 -1.30 -9.55 -4.77
N LEU A 156 -1.26 -10.37 -3.72
CA LEU A 156 -0.55 -11.66 -3.72
C LEU A 156 -1.12 -12.63 -4.78
N LEU A 157 -2.43 -12.70 -4.95
CA LEU A 157 -3.05 -13.56 -5.98
C LEU A 157 -2.71 -13.10 -7.40
N ALA A 158 -2.55 -11.79 -7.62
CA ALA A 158 -2.03 -11.29 -8.90
C ALA A 158 -0.59 -11.77 -9.16
N VAL A 159 0.27 -11.73 -8.13
CA VAL A 159 1.64 -12.29 -8.20
C VAL A 159 1.63 -13.79 -8.45
N HIS A 160 0.76 -14.53 -7.74
CA HIS A 160 0.57 -15.97 -8.00
C HIS A 160 0.28 -16.22 -9.47
N GLN A 161 -0.72 -15.54 -10.03
CA GLN A 161 -1.12 -15.70 -11.42
C GLN A 161 0.00 -15.31 -12.41
N TYR A 162 0.79 -14.30 -12.07
CA TYR A 162 1.90 -13.83 -12.89
C TYR A 162 3.06 -14.84 -12.98
N TYR A 163 3.32 -15.59 -11.89
CA TYR A 163 4.45 -16.50 -11.77
C TYR A 163 4.12 -17.99 -11.83
N VAL A 164 2.86 -18.41 -11.75
CA VAL A 164 2.46 -19.84 -11.66
C VAL A 164 2.94 -20.72 -12.81
N ASN A 165 3.12 -20.16 -14.00
CA ASN A 165 3.61 -20.85 -15.18
C ASN A 165 5.06 -20.46 -15.57
N GLY A 166 5.78 -19.81 -14.67
CA GLY A 166 7.15 -19.32 -14.90
C GLY A 166 8.23 -20.36 -14.62
N SER A 167 9.42 -19.89 -14.27
CA SER A 167 10.54 -20.72 -13.87
C SER A 167 10.24 -21.54 -12.60
N PRO A 168 11.04 -22.58 -12.26
CA PRO A 168 10.84 -23.34 -11.02
C PRO A 168 10.85 -22.49 -9.76
N GLN A 169 11.66 -21.42 -9.72
CA GLN A 169 11.72 -20.47 -8.60
C GLN A 169 10.44 -19.66 -8.49
N GLU A 170 9.92 -19.16 -9.61
CA GLU A 170 8.65 -18.44 -9.69
C GLU A 170 7.46 -19.31 -9.28
N GLN A 171 7.43 -20.56 -9.74
CA GLN A 171 6.41 -21.54 -9.34
C GLN A 171 6.48 -21.86 -7.84
N ALA A 172 7.68 -21.94 -7.25
CA ALA A 172 7.86 -22.14 -5.82
C ALA A 172 7.32 -20.95 -5.02
N LEU A 173 7.55 -19.71 -5.47
CA LEU A 173 6.97 -18.52 -4.88
C LEU A 173 5.44 -18.52 -4.99
N ALA A 174 4.88 -18.83 -6.15
CA ALA A 174 3.43 -18.91 -6.36
C ALA A 174 2.78 -19.93 -5.40
N LYS A 175 3.41 -21.08 -5.17
CA LYS A 175 2.92 -22.08 -4.19
C LYS A 175 2.92 -21.56 -2.75
N ARG A 176 3.93 -20.78 -2.35
CA ARG A 176 3.96 -20.15 -1.01
C ARG A 176 2.83 -19.14 -0.86
N ILE A 177 2.57 -18.35 -1.89
CA ILE A 177 1.45 -17.40 -1.92
C ILE A 177 0.10 -18.13 -1.82
N ASP A 178 -0.08 -19.25 -2.54
CA ASP A 178 -1.31 -20.05 -2.44
C ASP A 178 -1.53 -20.56 -1.00
N THR A 179 -0.44 -20.90 -0.28
CA THR A 179 -0.54 -21.28 1.14
C THR A 179 -1.03 -20.10 1.99
N LEU A 180 -0.45 -18.91 1.84
CA LEU A 180 -0.89 -17.73 2.60
C LEU A 180 -2.36 -17.37 2.35
N TRP A 181 -2.80 -17.48 1.09
CA TRP A 181 -4.19 -17.28 0.71
C TRP A 181 -5.14 -18.28 1.38
N ARG A 182 -4.78 -19.57 1.38
CA ARG A 182 -5.58 -20.66 1.95
C ARG A 182 -5.67 -20.61 3.47
N ASP A 183 -4.68 -20.02 4.12
CA ASP A 183 -4.60 -19.91 5.58
C ASP A 183 -5.53 -18.84 6.17
N VAL A 184 -6.09 -17.93 5.36
CA VAL A 184 -7.02 -16.91 5.86
C VAL A 184 -8.35 -17.56 6.19
N ASP A 185 -8.74 -17.54 7.47
CA ASP A 185 -10.01 -18.07 7.94
C ASP A 185 -11.13 -17.03 7.81
N TRP A 186 -11.61 -16.84 6.60
CA TRP A 186 -12.72 -15.93 6.30
C TRP A 186 -13.98 -16.28 7.10
N ASN A 187 -14.24 -17.58 7.33
CA ASN A 187 -15.43 -18.04 8.05
C ASN A 187 -15.38 -17.65 9.52
N PHE A 188 -14.20 -17.59 10.15
CA PHE A 188 -14.05 -17.10 11.52
C PHE A 188 -14.59 -15.68 11.67
N TYR A 189 -14.33 -14.82 10.68
CA TYR A 189 -14.72 -13.41 10.68
C TYR A 189 -16.22 -13.15 10.48
N ARG A 190 -17.04 -14.18 10.55
CA ARG A 190 -18.52 -14.13 10.65
C ARG A 190 -19.02 -13.99 12.09
N GLN A 191 -18.16 -13.85 13.07
CA GLN A 191 -18.52 -13.70 14.49
C GLN A 191 -19.63 -14.68 14.95
N GLY A 192 -19.33 -15.97 14.90
CA GLY A 192 -20.29 -17.01 15.31
C GLY A 192 -21.31 -17.40 14.25
N ASN A 193 -20.88 -17.45 12.98
CA ASN A 193 -21.68 -17.88 11.83
C ASN A 193 -22.81 -16.92 11.41
N GLN A 194 -22.70 -15.64 11.71
CA GLN A 194 -23.61 -14.64 11.17
C GLN A 194 -23.47 -14.52 9.63
N ASN A 195 -24.50 -14.01 8.94
CA ASN A 195 -24.47 -13.83 7.49
C ASN A 195 -23.88 -12.45 7.09
N VAL A 196 -22.78 -12.07 7.75
CA VAL A 196 -22.01 -10.83 7.49
C VAL A 196 -20.57 -11.06 7.88
N LEU A 197 -19.64 -10.37 7.24
CA LEU A 197 -18.22 -10.35 7.63
C LEU A 197 -17.94 -9.12 8.50
N TYR A 198 -17.10 -9.33 9.51
CA TYR A 198 -16.67 -8.28 10.42
C TYR A 198 -15.27 -7.80 10.05
N TRP A 199 -15.03 -6.49 10.19
CA TRP A 199 -13.79 -5.85 9.82
C TRP A 199 -12.62 -6.37 10.63
N HIS A 200 -12.76 -6.48 11.95
CA HIS A 200 -11.65 -6.65 12.87
C HIS A 200 -11.95 -7.62 13.99
N TRP A 201 -10.93 -8.37 14.40
CA TRP A 201 -10.90 -9.17 15.62
C TRP A 201 -9.60 -8.92 16.39
N SER A 202 -9.70 -8.76 17.73
CA SER A 202 -8.57 -8.53 18.63
C SER A 202 -8.30 -9.76 19.51
N PRO A 203 -7.03 -10.18 19.69
CA PRO A 203 -6.72 -11.24 20.64
C PRO A 203 -7.01 -10.85 22.10
N GLU A 204 -7.02 -9.57 22.44
CA GLU A 204 -7.27 -9.05 23.79
C GLU A 204 -8.72 -8.65 24.00
N TYR A 205 -9.36 -8.06 22.99
CA TYR A 205 -10.70 -7.48 23.10
C TYR A 205 -11.78 -8.24 22.31
N GLY A 206 -11.39 -9.33 21.61
CA GLY A 206 -12.32 -10.10 20.78
C GLY A 206 -13.00 -9.25 19.73
N TRP A 207 -14.30 -9.28 19.69
CA TRP A 207 -15.14 -8.54 18.73
C TRP A 207 -15.54 -7.15 19.21
N ALA A 208 -14.82 -6.53 20.13
CA ALA A 208 -15.21 -5.27 20.77
C ALA A 208 -15.26 -4.05 19.81
N MET A 209 -14.69 -4.16 18.60
CA MET A 209 -14.90 -3.17 17.51
C MET A 209 -16.34 -3.24 16.99
N ASP A 210 -16.93 -4.45 16.96
CA ASP A 210 -18.31 -4.74 16.52
C ASP A 210 -18.69 -4.00 15.22
N PHE A 211 -17.86 -4.20 14.19
CA PHE A 211 -17.98 -3.47 12.93
C PHE A 211 -18.31 -4.42 11.76
N PRO A 212 -19.60 -4.74 11.55
CA PRO A 212 -20.02 -5.49 10.38
C PRO A 212 -19.85 -4.65 9.11
N VAL A 213 -19.37 -5.27 8.05
CA VAL A 213 -19.08 -4.60 6.78
C VAL A 213 -20.22 -4.81 5.80
N HIS A 214 -20.86 -3.75 5.39
CA HIS A 214 -21.96 -3.74 4.42
C HIS A 214 -21.57 -2.99 3.15
N GLY A 215 -22.17 -3.32 2.01
CA GLY A 215 -21.96 -2.63 0.73
C GLY A 215 -22.74 -1.31 0.63
N TYR A 216 -22.40 -0.41 -0.34
CA TYR A 216 -21.43 -0.63 -1.42
C TYR A 216 -20.24 0.31 -1.22
N ASN A 217 -19.05 -0.24 -1.06
CA ASN A 217 -17.82 0.50 -0.82
C ASN A 217 -16.60 -0.35 -1.27
N GLU A 218 -15.39 0.05 -0.90
CA GLU A 218 -14.13 -0.61 -1.26
C GLU A 218 -14.00 -2.06 -0.77
N CYS A 219 -14.76 -2.45 0.26
CA CYS A 219 -14.62 -3.77 0.89
C CYS A 219 -15.22 -4.94 0.09
N LEU A 220 -15.78 -4.72 -1.11
CA LEU A 220 -16.36 -5.80 -1.94
C LEU A 220 -15.38 -6.95 -2.15
N ILE A 221 -14.10 -6.66 -2.36
CA ILE A 221 -13.07 -7.69 -2.59
C ILE A 221 -12.98 -8.69 -1.41
N MET A 222 -13.20 -8.26 -0.18
CA MET A 222 -13.22 -9.12 0.99
C MET A 222 -14.29 -10.21 0.86
N TYR A 223 -15.49 -9.85 0.42
CA TYR A 223 -16.58 -10.80 0.20
C TYR A 223 -16.33 -11.74 -0.98
N LEU A 224 -15.74 -11.22 -2.06
CA LEU A 224 -15.37 -12.05 -3.23
C LEU A 224 -14.32 -13.10 -2.85
N LEU A 225 -13.29 -12.71 -2.10
CA LEU A 225 -12.26 -13.63 -1.63
C LEU A 225 -12.81 -14.62 -0.62
N ALA A 226 -13.64 -14.19 0.31
CA ALA A 226 -14.29 -15.08 1.26
C ALA A 226 -15.19 -16.14 0.58
N ALA A 227 -15.95 -15.75 -0.46
CA ALA A 227 -16.77 -16.69 -1.22
C ALA A 227 -15.93 -17.63 -2.11
N ALA A 228 -14.78 -17.17 -2.60
CA ALA A 228 -13.88 -17.96 -3.46
C ALA A 228 -12.86 -18.81 -2.69
N SER A 229 -12.75 -18.65 -1.37
CA SER A 229 -11.75 -19.36 -0.57
C SER A 229 -11.91 -20.87 -0.67
N PRO A 230 -10.84 -21.62 -1.03
CA PRO A 230 -10.92 -23.07 -1.20
C PRO A 230 -10.89 -23.85 0.11
N THR A 231 -10.59 -23.20 1.24
CA THR A 231 -10.39 -23.83 2.56
C THR A 231 -11.37 -23.32 3.61
N HIS A 232 -11.57 -22.02 3.68
CA HIS A 232 -12.38 -21.34 4.70
C HIS A 232 -13.47 -20.45 4.07
N GLY A 233 -14.10 -20.97 3.00
CA GLY A 233 -15.13 -20.25 2.25
C GLY A 233 -16.39 -20.00 3.08
N VAL A 234 -17.10 -18.95 2.71
CA VAL A 234 -18.38 -18.57 3.34
C VAL A 234 -19.56 -18.91 2.41
N PRO A 235 -20.76 -19.20 2.96
CA PRO A 235 -21.93 -19.45 2.13
C PRO A 235 -22.41 -18.18 1.42
N ALA A 236 -23.12 -18.37 0.29
CA ALA A 236 -23.64 -17.27 -0.54
C ALA A 236 -24.52 -16.28 0.24
N SER A 237 -25.23 -16.75 1.29
CA SER A 237 -26.04 -15.90 2.16
C SER A 237 -25.22 -14.76 2.81
N VAL A 238 -23.93 -14.98 3.07
CA VAL A 238 -23.03 -13.94 3.63
C VAL A 238 -22.90 -12.77 2.66
N TYR A 239 -22.82 -13.04 1.36
CA TYR A 239 -22.81 -11.97 0.35
C TYR A 239 -24.18 -11.30 0.22
N HIS A 240 -25.25 -12.11 0.08
CA HIS A 240 -26.59 -11.58 -0.18
C HIS A 240 -27.14 -10.78 1.00
N GLU A 241 -27.11 -11.33 2.19
CA GLU A 241 -27.67 -10.70 3.38
C GLU A 241 -26.69 -9.68 4.00
N GLY A 242 -25.40 -10.01 4.05
CA GLY A 242 -24.39 -9.17 4.68
C GLY A 242 -23.95 -8.00 3.81
N TRP A 243 -23.45 -8.29 2.60
CA TRP A 243 -22.96 -7.23 1.71
C TRP A 243 -24.08 -6.51 0.98
N ALA A 244 -24.87 -7.24 0.20
CA ALA A 244 -25.87 -6.68 -0.69
C ALA A 244 -27.16 -6.28 0.03
N GLN A 245 -27.43 -6.83 1.20
CA GLN A 245 -28.62 -6.56 2.02
C GLN A 245 -29.94 -6.84 1.28
N ASN A 246 -30.00 -7.96 0.54
CA ASN A 246 -31.16 -8.38 -0.25
C ASN A 246 -31.50 -9.87 -0.07
#